data_7b20f3121033d2dde6ac4f565b933496
#
_entry.id   7b20f3121033d2dde6ac4f565b933496
#
_cell.length_a   1.000
_cell.length_b   1.000
_cell.length_c   1.000
_cell.angle_alpha   90.00
_cell.angle_beta   90.00
_cell.angle_gamma   90.00
#
_symmetry.space_group_name_H-M   'P 1'
#
loop_
_entity.id
_entity.type
_entity.pdbx_description
1 polymer ?
#
loop_
_entity_poly.entity_id
_entity_poly.type
_entity_poly.pdbx_seq_one_letter_code
_entity_poly.pdbx_strand_id
1 'polypeptide(L)'
;MLALSDPAWALLQGPYGSSQYVPEMLKQLQAGYDGEIADTLYWEELYHQNTLYTCTFAAVPYLVDIALSSSDTSIRADIYNICGIFEAKNVNPLHTKVPLEFARDQVELDADLAEYIYEQYQQAIVRLTGLTEEMVLYAKDHEGDVGKRYVLAAGAAFQGYRCVAFMLQSFDTGDEYTLDCPHCGTPLYIWPLEQSDVLVVYDKDPVNSKKPGSPFDPTRLIGP
;
A
#
# COMPACT_ATOMS: atom_id res chain seq x y z
N MET A 1 -1.14 17.68 10.72
CA MET A 1 -0.97 17.61 9.25
C MET A 1 -0.19 18.82 8.75
N LEU A 2 0.63 18.68 7.71
CA LEU A 2 1.25 19.80 7.00
C LEU A 2 0.14 20.68 6.39
N ALA A 3 0.10 21.98 6.70
CA ALA A 3 -0.98 22.84 6.20
C ALA A 3 -0.97 22.89 4.66
N LEU A 4 -2.16 22.92 4.00
CA LEU A 4 -2.24 22.96 2.52
C LEU A 4 -1.65 24.25 1.91
N SER A 5 -1.43 25.29 2.72
CA SER A 5 -0.75 26.53 2.32
C SER A 5 0.73 26.54 2.65
N ASP A 6 1.29 25.45 3.22
CA ASP A 6 2.67 25.40 3.64
C ASP A 6 3.61 25.31 2.42
N PRO A 7 4.62 26.19 2.31
CA PRO A 7 5.56 26.13 1.20
C PRO A 7 6.40 24.84 1.15
N ALA A 8 6.46 24.07 2.21
CA ALA A 8 7.15 22.77 2.23
C ALA A 8 6.58 21.75 1.24
N TRP A 9 5.34 21.92 0.78
CA TRP A 9 4.81 21.09 -0.32
C TRP A 9 5.64 21.15 -1.59
N ALA A 10 6.28 22.30 -1.87
CA ALA A 10 7.16 22.45 -3.00
C ALA A 10 8.49 21.67 -2.86
N LEU A 11 8.86 21.29 -1.62
CA LEU A 11 10.04 20.49 -1.32
C LEU A 11 9.74 18.99 -1.38
N LEU A 12 8.47 18.58 -1.19
CA LEU A 12 8.08 17.19 -1.29
C LEU A 12 8.10 16.75 -2.77
N GLN A 13 8.41 15.48 -2.98
CA GLN A 13 8.53 14.90 -4.31
C GLN A 13 7.34 13.98 -4.60
N GLY A 14 6.87 14.06 -5.82
CA GLY A 14 6.00 13.10 -6.50
C GLY A 14 6.73 12.42 -7.65
N PRO A 15 6.05 11.62 -8.48
CA PRO A 15 6.65 10.89 -9.60
C PRO A 15 7.38 11.78 -10.60
N TYR A 16 6.91 12.99 -10.80
CA TYR A 16 7.40 13.91 -11.82
C TYR A 16 8.13 15.13 -11.23
N GLY A 17 8.53 15.06 -9.96
CA GLY A 17 9.26 16.11 -9.25
C GLY A 17 8.45 16.76 -8.14
N SER A 18 8.52 18.09 -8.02
CA SER A 18 7.88 18.85 -6.94
C SER A 18 6.36 18.64 -6.90
N SER A 19 5.83 18.36 -5.72
CA SER A 19 4.40 18.13 -5.47
C SER A 19 3.59 19.37 -5.09
N GLN A 20 4.03 20.55 -5.55
CA GLN A 20 3.38 21.83 -5.24
C GLN A 20 1.89 21.90 -5.64
N TYR A 21 1.43 21.03 -6.53
CA TYR A 21 0.04 20.99 -7.02
C TYR A 21 -0.88 20.11 -6.16
N VAL A 22 -0.32 19.19 -5.39
CA VAL A 22 -1.08 18.25 -4.54
C VAL A 22 -2.03 18.97 -3.57
N PRO A 23 -1.64 20.08 -2.90
CA PRO A 23 -2.54 20.82 -2.03
C PRO A 23 -3.82 21.31 -2.68
N GLU A 24 -3.76 21.71 -3.94
CA GLU A 24 -4.95 22.21 -4.64
C GLU A 24 -5.93 21.07 -4.96
N MET A 25 -5.43 19.93 -5.37
CA MET A 25 -6.26 18.73 -5.58
C MET A 25 -6.91 18.27 -4.28
N LEU A 26 -6.17 18.26 -3.17
CA LEU A 26 -6.72 17.93 -1.86
C LEU A 26 -7.82 18.91 -1.42
N LYS A 27 -7.69 20.22 -1.67
CA LYS A 27 -8.74 21.21 -1.39
C LYS A 27 -9.98 20.95 -2.23
N GLN A 28 -9.82 20.61 -3.49
CA GLN A 28 -10.94 20.28 -4.39
C GLN A 28 -11.69 19.04 -3.86
N LEU A 29 -11.00 17.99 -3.50
CA LEU A 29 -11.60 16.78 -2.92
C LEU A 29 -12.28 17.05 -1.56
N GLN A 30 -11.75 17.95 -0.74
CA GLN A 30 -12.40 18.37 0.50
C GLN A 30 -13.68 19.19 0.27
N ALA A 31 -13.73 19.98 -0.79
CA ALA A 31 -14.91 20.76 -1.16
C ALA A 31 -16.03 19.89 -1.77
N GLY A 32 -15.67 18.83 -2.45
CA GLY A 32 -16.57 17.84 -3.03
C GLY A 32 -15.76 16.72 -3.68
N TYR A 33 -16.02 15.47 -3.28
CA TYR A 33 -15.28 14.34 -3.81
C TYR A 33 -15.58 14.15 -5.31
N ASP A 34 -14.54 14.15 -6.11
CA ASP A 34 -14.56 13.93 -7.54
C ASP A 34 -13.61 12.78 -7.88
N GLY A 35 -14.14 11.71 -8.49
CA GLY A 35 -13.39 10.50 -8.79
C GLY A 35 -12.26 10.71 -9.80
N GLU A 36 -12.41 11.61 -10.79
CA GLU A 36 -11.36 11.88 -11.78
C GLU A 36 -10.18 12.62 -11.14
N ILE A 37 -10.48 13.57 -10.24
CA ILE A 37 -9.44 14.27 -9.47
C ILE A 37 -8.77 13.28 -8.50
N ALA A 38 -9.54 12.40 -7.86
CA ALA A 38 -9.01 11.39 -6.94
C ALA A 38 -8.08 10.42 -7.68
N ASP A 39 -8.49 9.88 -8.81
CA ASP A 39 -7.67 8.98 -9.64
C ASP A 39 -6.38 9.65 -10.10
N THR A 40 -6.45 10.90 -10.55
CA THR A 40 -5.26 11.66 -10.96
C THR A 40 -4.31 11.86 -9.77
N LEU A 41 -4.86 12.26 -8.61
CA LEU A 41 -4.07 12.42 -7.39
C LEU A 41 -3.39 11.10 -6.99
N TYR A 42 -4.13 10.00 -6.98
CA TYR A 42 -3.63 8.71 -6.52
C TYR A 42 -2.53 8.15 -7.40
N TRP A 43 -2.77 8.11 -8.72
CA TRP A 43 -1.94 7.35 -9.65
C TRP A 43 -0.88 8.17 -10.37
N GLU A 44 -1.07 9.50 -10.45
CA GLU A 44 -0.12 10.38 -11.14
C GLU A 44 0.71 11.22 -10.17
N GLU A 45 0.21 11.49 -8.95
CA GLU A 45 0.91 12.39 -8.03
C GLU A 45 1.47 11.66 -6.79
N LEU A 46 0.71 10.72 -6.19
CA LEU A 46 1.08 10.09 -4.93
C LEU A 46 1.76 8.72 -5.10
N TYR A 47 1.42 8.00 -6.16
CA TYR A 47 1.91 6.63 -6.36
C TYR A 47 2.06 6.33 -7.84
N HIS A 48 3.22 5.89 -8.26
CA HIS A 48 3.48 5.54 -9.65
C HIS A 48 4.42 4.34 -9.75
N GLN A 49 4.08 3.39 -10.63
CA GLN A 49 4.91 2.20 -10.90
C GLN A 49 5.43 1.49 -9.63
N ASN A 50 4.52 1.22 -8.69
CA ASN A 50 4.85 0.51 -7.45
C ASN A 50 5.75 1.29 -6.46
N THR A 51 5.84 2.62 -6.62
CA THR A 51 6.70 3.49 -5.83
C THR A 51 5.89 4.53 -5.08
N LEU A 52 6.18 4.71 -3.78
CA LEU A 52 5.72 5.81 -2.96
C LEU A 52 6.68 7.00 -3.06
N TYR A 53 6.16 8.18 -2.77
CA TYR A 53 6.89 9.44 -2.79
C TYR A 53 6.67 10.20 -1.47
N THR A 54 7.52 11.21 -1.19
CA THR A 54 7.42 11.94 0.07
C THR A 54 6.10 12.70 0.22
N CYS A 55 5.49 13.15 -0.88
CA CYS A 55 4.18 13.81 -0.86
C CYS A 55 3.04 12.87 -0.44
N THR A 56 3.15 11.56 -0.67
CA THR A 56 2.15 10.58 -0.26
C THR A 56 1.93 10.62 1.25
N PHE A 57 3.02 10.68 2.02
CA PHE A 57 2.95 10.73 3.48
C PHE A 57 2.29 12.01 4.00
N ALA A 58 2.44 13.13 3.27
CA ALA A 58 1.79 14.39 3.64
C ALA A 58 0.32 14.45 3.19
N ALA A 59 -0.07 13.76 2.11
CA ALA A 59 -1.42 13.77 1.56
C ALA A 59 -2.39 12.82 2.27
N VAL A 60 -1.93 11.63 2.69
CA VAL A 60 -2.78 10.59 3.30
C VAL A 60 -3.59 11.09 4.49
N PRO A 61 -3.09 11.92 5.43
CA PRO A 61 -3.92 12.45 6.50
C PRO A 61 -5.16 13.21 6.03
N TYR A 62 -5.07 13.91 4.89
CA TYR A 62 -6.20 14.61 4.28
C TYR A 62 -7.21 13.66 3.66
N LEU A 63 -6.74 12.64 2.96
CA LEU A 63 -7.60 11.59 2.40
C LEU A 63 -8.38 10.89 3.51
N VAL A 64 -7.71 10.57 4.61
CA VAL A 64 -8.35 9.94 5.78
C VAL A 64 -9.42 10.84 6.39
N ASP A 65 -9.18 12.15 6.49
CA ASP A 65 -10.19 13.11 6.97
C ASP A 65 -11.40 13.16 6.02
N ILE A 66 -11.18 13.14 4.72
CA ILE A 66 -12.26 13.06 3.71
C ILE A 66 -13.07 11.77 3.91
N ALA A 67 -12.42 10.62 4.01
CA ALA A 67 -13.10 9.34 4.23
C ALA A 67 -13.96 9.35 5.51
N LEU A 68 -13.38 9.77 6.62
CA LEU A 68 -14.06 9.76 7.92
C LEU A 68 -15.18 10.79 8.03
N SER A 69 -15.14 11.87 7.25
CA SER A 69 -16.19 12.91 7.21
C SER A 69 -17.28 12.61 6.17
N SER A 70 -17.01 11.74 5.20
CA SER A 70 -18.00 11.38 4.17
C SER A 70 -19.14 10.53 4.75
N SER A 71 -20.36 10.80 4.32
CA SER A 71 -21.51 9.89 4.55
C SER A 71 -21.66 8.84 3.46
N ASP A 72 -20.93 8.95 2.36
CA ASP A 72 -20.93 8.02 1.24
C ASP A 72 -19.91 6.90 1.48
N THR A 73 -20.41 5.67 1.59
CA THR A 73 -19.58 4.49 1.85
C THR A 73 -18.69 4.15 0.66
N SER A 74 -19.09 4.50 -0.57
CA SER A 74 -18.25 4.28 -1.75
C SER A 74 -16.99 5.14 -1.73
N ILE A 75 -17.08 6.40 -1.31
CA ILE A 75 -15.93 7.30 -1.10
C ILE A 75 -15.01 6.76 0.01
N ARG A 76 -15.60 6.27 1.11
CA ARG A 76 -14.80 5.63 2.17
C ARG A 76 -14.06 4.41 1.66
N ALA A 77 -14.72 3.56 0.86
CA ALA A 77 -14.13 2.35 0.30
C ALA A 77 -12.99 2.68 -0.67
N ASP A 78 -13.16 3.68 -1.51
CA ASP A 78 -12.15 4.12 -2.45
C ASP A 78 -10.88 4.59 -1.71
N ILE A 79 -11.02 5.53 -0.77
CA ILE A 79 -9.90 6.03 0.01
C ILE A 79 -9.28 4.94 0.90
N TYR A 80 -10.09 4.05 1.47
CA TYR A 80 -9.61 2.92 2.26
C TYR A 80 -8.70 2.01 1.44
N ASN A 81 -9.12 1.68 0.22
CA ASN A 81 -8.38 0.80 -0.67
C ASN A 81 -7.07 1.45 -1.13
N ILE A 82 -7.09 2.71 -1.56
CA ILE A 82 -5.86 3.37 -2.04
C ILE A 82 -4.85 3.57 -0.91
N CYS A 83 -5.29 3.97 0.29
CA CYS A 83 -4.41 4.05 1.45
C CYS A 83 -3.85 2.68 1.85
N GLY A 84 -4.61 1.60 1.66
CA GLY A 84 -4.14 0.23 1.83
C GLY A 84 -3.03 -0.16 0.84
N ILE A 85 -3.14 0.30 -0.41
CA ILE A 85 -2.08 0.13 -1.42
C ILE A 85 -0.81 0.87 -0.97
N PHE A 86 -0.93 2.10 -0.52
CA PHE A 86 0.20 2.89 -0.04
C PHE A 86 0.86 2.23 1.17
N GLU A 87 0.07 1.83 2.18
CA GLU A 87 0.63 1.23 3.40
C GLU A 87 1.27 -0.14 3.14
N ALA A 88 0.77 -0.93 2.19
CA ALA A 88 1.41 -2.18 1.80
C ALA A 88 2.83 -1.98 1.21
N LYS A 89 3.08 -0.81 0.60
CA LYS A 89 4.37 -0.41 0.02
C LYS A 89 5.26 0.38 0.98
N ASN A 90 4.71 0.86 2.08
CA ASN A 90 5.46 1.61 3.10
C ASN A 90 6.40 0.67 3.85
N VAL A 91 7.56 0.41 3.26
CA VAL A 91 8.59 -0.44 3.85
C VAL A 91 9.58 0.43 4.62
N ASN A 92 9.57 0.29 5.94
CA ASN A 92 10.60 0.86 6.81
C ASN A 92 11.41 -0.27 7.48
N PRO A 93 12.32 -0.94 6.73
CA PRO A 93 12.96 -2.18 7.19
C PRO A 93 13.93 -1.98 8.35
N LEU A 94 14.42 -0.77 8.54
CA LEU A 94 15.45 -0.45 9.54
C LEU A 94 14.87 0.21 10.79
N HIS A 95 13.55 0.31 10.91
CA HIS A 95 12.87 1.05 11.98
C HIS A 95 13.42 2.47 12.14
N THR A 96 13.77 3.10 11.01
CA THR A 96 14.19 4.50 10.99
C THR A 96 12.99 5.38 11.35
N LYS A 97 13.27 6.59 11.84
CA LYS A 97 12.21 7.53 12.22
C LYS A 97 11.32 7.95 11.05
N VAL A 98 11.88 7.93 9.82
CA VAL A 98 11.17 8.22 8.57
C VAL A 98 11.47 7.16 7.53
N PRO A 99 10.56 6.95 6.53
CA PRO A 99 10.78 6.06 5.40
C PRO A 99 11.99 6.46 4.55
N LEU A 100 12.54 5.48 3.81
CA LEU A 100 13.69 5.69 2.93
C LEU A 100 13.42 6.69 1.80
N GLU A 101 12.17 6.91 1.43
CA GLU A 101 11.75 7.88 0.43
C GLU A 101 12.25 9.29 0.74
N PHE A 102 12.26 9.68 2.02
CA PHE A 102 12.78 10.99 2.43
C PHE A 102 14.30 11.14 2.21
N ALA A 103 15.05 10.04 2.25
CA ALA A 103 16.48 10.04 1.95
C ALA A 103 16.78 9.87 0.45
N ARG A 104 15.99 8.99 -0.22
CA ARG A 104 16.13 8.69 -1.64
C ARG A 104 15.91 9.93 -2.52
N ASP A 105 14.86 10.68 -2.22
CA ASP A 105 14.40 11.78 -3.04
C ASP A 105 15.27 13.04 -2.87
N GLN A 106 16.36 12.97 -2.08
CA GLN A 106 17.29 14.08 -1.79
C GLN A 106 16.56 15.37 -1.39
N VAL A 107 15.50 15.21 -0.60
CA VAL A 107 14.63 16.32 -0.23
C VAL A 107 15.38 17.24 0.75
N GLU A 108 15.51 18.51 0.42
CA GLU A 108 15.99 19.55 1.33
C GLU A 108 14.95 19.90 2.40
N LEU A 109 14.38 18.87 3.01
CA LEU A 109 13.40 19.02 4.06
C LEU A 109 14.09 18.93 5.43
N ASP A 110 13.67 19.79 6.34
CA ASP A 110 14.10 19.71 7.73
C ASP A 110 13.73 18.34 8.33
N ALA A 111 14.67 17.73 9.07
CA ALA A 111 14.49 16.39 9.62
C ALA A 111 13.29 16.30 10.60
N ASP A 112 13.08 17.35 11.41
CA ASP A 112 11.97 17.37 12.36
C ASP A 112 10.63 17.48 11.62
N LEU A 113 10.60 18.19 10.49
CA LEU A 113 9.42 18.28 9.64
C LEU A 113 9.14 16.94 8.94
N ALA A 114 10.16 16.25 8.47
CA ALA A 114 10.00 14.92 7.88
C ALA A 114 9.44 13.92 8.91
N GLU A 115 9.99 13.91 10.14
CA GLU A 115 9.46 13.09 11.24
C GLU A 115 7.99 13.45 11.54
N TYR A 116 7.68 14.74 11.65
CA TYR A 116 6.30 15.19 11.88
C TYR A 116 5.33 14.73 10.79
N ILE A 117 5.71 14.85 9.50
CA ILE A 117 4.87 14.39 8.38
C ILE A 117 4.60 12.88 8.51
N TYR A 118 5.64 12.10 8.79
CA TYR A 118 5.49 10.65 8.91
C TYR A 118 4.68 10.23 10.14
N GLU A 119 4.82 10.91 11.26
CA GLU A 119 3.98 10.68 12.44
C GLU A 119 2.49 10.95 12.15
N GLN A 120 2.18 12.04 11.41
CA GLN A 120 0.81 12.34 11.01
C GLN A 120 0.25 11.28 10.06
N TYR A 121 1.07 10.77 9.14
CA TYR A 121 0.72 9.64 8.29
C TYR A 121 0.37 8.41 9.12
N GLN A 122 1.24 8.00 10.04
CA GLN A 122 1.01 6.82 10.89
C GLN A 122 -0.28 6.94 11.70
N GLN A 123 -0.53 8.11 12.29
CA GLN A 123 -1.77 8.39 13.02
C GLN A 123 -3.01 8.28 12.11
N ALA A 124 -2.92 8.74 10.88
CA ALA A 124 -3.98 8.64 9.89
C ALA A 124 -4.27 7.17 9.52
N ILE A 125 -3.23 6.37 9.28
CA ILE A 125 -3.38 4.93 9.00
C ILE A 125 -4.06 4.21 10.17
N VAL A 126 -3.69 4.49 11.41
CA VAL A 126 -4.36 3.91 12.59
C VAL A 126 -5.85 4.24 12.61
N ARG A 127 -6.27 5.45 12.20
CA ARG A 127 -7.68 5.83 12.14
C ARG A 127 -8.48 5.02 11.10
N LEU A 128 -7.87 4.61 10.00
CA LEU A 128 -8.51 3.77 8.98
C LEU A 128 -8.82 2.36 9.47
N THR A 129 -8.10 1.84 10.46
CA THR A 129 -8.41 0.51 11.03
C THR A 129 -9.84 0.46 11.59
N GLY A 130 -10.38 1.60 12.04
CA GLY A 130 -11.75 1.70 12.51
C GLY A 130 -12.83 1.49 11.44
N LEU A 131 -12.47 1.62 10.15
CA LEU A 131 -13.38 1.38 9.03
C LEU A 131 -13.37 -0.07 8.53
N THR A 132 -12.45 -0.93 9.00
CA THR A 132 -12.23 -2.25 8.41
C THR A 132 -13.50 -3.11 8.36
N GLU A 133 -14.27 -3.18 9.44
CA GLU A 133 -15.51 -3.97 9.48
C GLU A 133 -16.55 -3.43 8.48
N GLU A 134 -16.74 -2.11 8.44
CA GLU A 134 -17.65 -1.46 7.50
C GLU A 134 -17.24 -1.74 6.05
N MET A 135 -15.94 -1.64 5.73
CA MET A 135 -15.45 -1.86 4.38
C MET A 135 -15.56 -3.33 3.94
N VAL A 136 -15.34 -4.28 4.84
CA VAL A 136 -15.54 -5.71 4.56
C VAL A 136 -17.01 -6.00 4.28
N LEU A 137 -17.93 -5.42 5.04
CA LEU A 137 -19.37 -5.57 4.80
C LEU A 137 -19.80 -4.93 3.48
N TYR A 138 -19.31 -3.72 3.21
CA TYR A 138 -19.57 -3.03 1.93
C TYR A 138 -19.08 -3.86 0.75
N ALA A 139 -17.83 -4.32 0.79
CA ALA A 139 -17.23 -5.10 -0.30
C ALA A 139 -17.97 -6.42 -0.56
N LYS A 140 -18.49 -7.06 0.50
CA LYS A 140 -19.27 -8.29 0.36
C LYS A 140 -20.45 -8.12 -0.58
N ASP A 141 -21.14 -6.98 -0.50
CA ASP A 141 -22.41 -6.76 -1.20
C ASP A 141 -22.23 -5.94 -2.51
N HIS A 142 -21.13 -5.19 -2.65
CA HIS A 142 -20.94 -4.23 -3.75
C HIS A 142 -19.73 -4.55 -4.63
N GLU A 143 -18.78 -5.41 -4.19
CA GLU A 143 -17.54 -5.64 -4.90
C GLU A 143 -17.46 -7.06 -5.49
N GLY A 144 -16.79 -7.16 -6.63
CA GLY A 144 -16.34 -8.44 -7.18
C GLY A 144 -15.14 -9.00 -6.39
N ASP A 145 -14.65 -10.17 -6.79
CA ASP A 145 -13.57 -10.87 -6.06
C ASP A 145 -12.29 -10.02 -5.97
N VAL A 146 -11.98 -9.25 -7.02
CA VAL A 146 -10.83 -8.32 -7.03
C VAL A 146 -11.00 -7.23 -5.98
N GLY A 147 -12.15 -6.55 -5.95
CA GLY A 147 -12.41 -5.49 -4.97
C GLY A 147 -12.40 -6.02 -3.52
N LYS A 148 -13.00 -7.19 -3.28
CA LYS A 148 -12.93 -7.86 -1.96
C LYS A 148 -11.50 -8.13 -1.53
N ARG A 149 -10.67 -8.56 -2.46
CA ARG A 149 -9.24 -8.82 -2.21
C ARG A 149 -8.49 -7.55 -1.83
N TYR A 150 -8.77 -6.42 -2.49
CA TYR A 150 -8.15 -5.13 -2.15
C TYR A 150 -8.58 -4.63 -0.76
N VAL A 151 -9.84 -4.79 -0.38
CA VAL A 151 -10.32 -4.45 0.97
C VAL A 151 -9.62 -5.30 2.05
N LEU A 152 -9.46 -6.60 1.82
CA LEU A 152 -8.74 -7.48 2.74
C LEU A 152 -7.25 -7.11 2.81
N ALA A 153 -6.64 -6.78 1.67
CA ALA A 153 -5.26 -6.33 1.60
C ALA A 153 -5.05 -5.03 2.40
N ALA A 154 -5.96 -4.06 2.25
CA ALA A 154 -5.90 -2.81 3.00
C ALA A 154 -5.99 -3.06 4.51
N GLY A 155 -6.95 -3.89 4.96
CA GLY A 155 -7.07 -4.27 6.36
C GLY A 155 -5.82 -4.96 6.92
N ALA A 156 -5.17 -5.83 6.13
CA ALA A 156 -3.92 -6.46 6.51
C ALA A 156 -2.76 -5.43 6.60
N ALA A 157 -2.68 -4.51 5.63
CA ALA A 157 -1.67 -3.45 5.64
C ALA A 157 -1.76 -2.57 6.88
N PHE A 158 -2.97 -2.11 7.24
CA PHE A 158 -3.20 -1.25 8.41
C PHE A 158 -2.91 -1.93 9.74
N GLN A 159 -2.94 -3.26 9.78
CA GLN A 159 -2.52 -4.08 10.93
C GLN A 159 -1.01 -4.42 10.92
N GLY A 160 -0.26 -3.90 9.95
CA GLY A 160 1.18 -4.14 9.82
C GLY A 160 1.56 -5.41 9.05
N TYR A 161 0.59 -6.19 8.54
CA TYR A 161 0.85 -7.39 7.73
C TYR A 161 1.12 -7.04 6.27
N ARG A 162 2.11 -6.17 6.02
CA ARG A 162 2.40 -5.59 4.70
C ARG A 162 2.73 -6.64 3.64
N CYS A 163 3.47 -7.70 4.00
CA CYS A 163 3.75 -8.79 3.06
C CYS A 163 2.47 -9.49 2.60
N VAL A 164 1.52 -9.74 3.50
CA VAL A 164 0.22 -10.33 3.16
C VAL A 164 -0.58 -9.38 2.28
N ALA A 165 -0.62 -8.10 2.63
CA ALA A 165 -1.28 -7.06 1.84
C ALA A 165 -0.71 -6.99 0.42
N PHE A 166 0.61 -6.98 0.29
CA PHE A 166 1.29 -6.98 -1.01
C PHE A 166 0.95 -8.22 -1.85
N MET A 167 0.96 -9.40 -1.25
CA MET A 167 0.56 -10.63 -1.94
C MET A 167 -0.88 -10.55 -2.46
N LEU A 168 -1.80 -10.10 -1.62
CA LEU A 168 -3.22 -9.95 -2.00
C LEU A 168 -3.43 -8.90 -3.11
N GLN A 169 -2.59 -7.88 -3.21
CA GLN A 169 -2.67 -6.86 -4.26
C GLN A 169 -2.02 -7.31 -5.58
N SER A 170 -0.93 -8.07 -5.50
CA SER A 170 -0.06 -8.35 -6.64
C SER A 170 -0.45 -9.61 -7.43
N PHE A 171 -1.09 -10.58 -6.78
CA PHE A 171 -1.34 -11.88 -7.37
C PHE A 171 -2.82 -12.15 -7.51
N ASP A 172 -3.23 -12.58 -8.70
CA ASP A 172 -4.61 -13.00 -8.94
C ASP A 172 -4.83 -14.48 -8.59
N THR A 173 -6.09 -14.91 -8.57
CA THR A 173 -6.44 -16.31 -8.32
C THR A 173 -5.85 -17.18 -9.42
N GLY A 174 -5.02 -18.15 -9.05
CA GLY A 174 -4.38 -19.07 -9.98
C GLY A 174 -3.01 -18.64 -10.49
N ASP A 175 -2.54 -17.44 -10.12
CA ASP A 175 -1.20 -16.97 -10.46
C ASP A 175 -0.12 -17.69 -9.62
N GLU A 176 1.08 -17.70 -10.17
CA GLU A 176 2.27 -18.07 -9.43
C GLU A 176 2.62 -16.95 -8.44
N TYR A 177 2.80 -17.31 -7.17
CA TYR A 177 3.32 -16.38 -6.18
C TYR A 177 4.84 -16.52 -6.09
N THR A 178 5.57 -15.44 -6.31
CA THR A 178 7.02 -15.42 -6.19
C THR A 178 7.45 -14.56 -5.01
N LEU A 179 8.37 -15.07 -4.19
CA LEU A 179 8.98 -14.32 -3.10
C LEU A 179 10.38 -14.84 -2.81
N ASP A 180 11.22 -14.00 -2.24
CA ASP A 180 12.52 -14.44 -1.76
C ASP A 180 12.40 -14.99 -0.34
N CYS A 181 13.05 -16.12 -0.08
CA CYS A 181 13.12 -16.68 1.27
C CYS A 181 13.75 -15.65 2.23
N PRO A 182 13.07 -15.23 3.29
CA PRO A 182 13.58 -14.20 4.20
C PRO A 182 14.82 -14.64 4.97
N HIS A 183 15.12 -15.93 4.99
CA HIS A 183 16.27 -16.49 5.70
C HIS A 183 17.54 -16.58 4.83
N CYS A 184 17.40 -16.96 3.56
CA CYS A 184 18.56 -17.21 2.68
C CYS A 184 18.52 -16.49 1.34
N GLY A 185 17.47 -15.71 1.06
CA GLY A 185 17.30 -14.98 -0.21
C GLY A 185 17.05 -15.86 -1.43
N THR A 186 16.82 -17.16 -1.26
CA THR A 186 16.49 -18.04 -2.38
C THR A 186 15.10 -17.71 -2.92
N PRO A 187 14.93 -17.50 -4.25
CA PRO A 187 13.62 -17.34 -4.85
C PRO A 187 12.74 -18.58 -4.60
N LEU A 188 11.52 -18.34 -4.16
CA LEU A 188 10.50 -19.37 -3.94
C LEU A 188 9.34 -19.11 -4.89
N TYR A 189 8.83 -20.20 -5.50
CA TYR A 189 7.70 -20.20 -6.41
C TYR A 189 6.58 -20.98 -5.76
N ILE A 190 5.45 -20.33 -5.50
CA ILE A 190 4.31 -20.92 -4.80
C ILE A 190 3.16 -21.06 -5.78
N TRP A 191 2.72 -22.28 -5.99
CA TRP A 191 1.66 -22.60 -6.92
C TRP A 191 0.44 -23.15 -6.19
N PRO A 192 -0.74 -22.56 -6.40
CA PRO A 192 -1.99 -23.19 -5.98
C PRO A 192 -2.24 -24.44 -6.84
N LEU A 193 -2.65 -25.51 -6.21
CA LEU A 193 -3.14 -26.68 -6.93
C LEU A 193 -4.61 -26.48 -7.29
N GLU A 194 -4.92 -26.51 -8.58
CA GLU A 194 -6.25 -26.19 -9.16
C GLU A 194 -7.46 -26.96 -8.56
N GLN A 195 -7.23 -28.01 -7.82
CA GLN A 195 -8.30 -28.86 -7.29
C GLN A 195 -8.23 -29.06 -5.77
N SER A 196 -7.43 -28.27 -5.07
CA SER A 196 -7.28 -28.42 -3.62
C SER A 196 -6.87 -27.10 -2.98
N ASP A 197 -7.20 -26.90 -1.71
CA ASP A 197 -6.72 -25.77 -0.89
C ASP A 197 -5.24 -25.91 -0.50
N VAL A 198 -4.45 -26.59 -1.33
CA VAL A 198 -3.04 -26.87 -1.07
C VAL A 198 -2.17 -25.98 -1.94
N LEU A 199 -1.18 -25.34 -1.33
CA LEU A 199 -0.11 -24.61 -2.01
C LEU A 199 1.13 -25.48 -2.08
N VAL A 200 1.79 -25.51 -3.25
CA VAL A 200 3.07 -26.19 -3.43
C VAL A 200 4.17 -25.14 -3.59
N VAL A 201 5.23 -25.27 -2.83
CA VAL A 201 6.38 -24.35 -2.87
C VAL A 201 7.54 -25.03 -3.61
N TYR A 202 8.14 -24.33 -4.56
CA TYR A 202 9.31 -24.77 -5.30
C TYR A 202 10.49 -23.82 -5.05
N ASP A 203 11.70 -24.35 -4.98
CA ASP A 203 12.95 -23.60 -4.89
C ASP A 203 13.56 -23.28 -6.28
N LYS A 204 12.87 -23.66 -7.34
CA LYS A 204 13.23 -23.38 -8.74
C LYS A 204 11.96 -23.18 -9.54
N ASP A 205 11.99 -22.26 -10.48
CA ASP A 205 10.89 -22.01 -11.40
C ASP A 205 10.43 -23.33 -12.06
N PRO A 206 9.20 -23.81 -11.76
CA PRO A 206 8.72 -25.09 -12.26
C PRO A 206 8.43 -25.08 -13.76
N VAL A 207 8.27 -23.90 -14.40
CA VAL A 207 8.02 -23.74 -15.83
C VAL A 207 9.33 -23.73 -16.62
N ASN A 208 10.30 -22.96 -16.17
CA ASN A 208 11.54 -22.71 -16.91
C ASN A 208 12.69 -23.66 -16.53
N SER A 209 12.54 -24.44 -15.47
CA SER A 209 13.59 -25.38 -15.09
C SER A 209 13.53 -26.65 -15.94
N LYS A 210 14.67 -27.03 -16.59
CA LYS A 210 14.79 -28.26 -17.34
C LYS A 210 14.59 -29.57 -16.52
N LYS A 211 14.47 -29.41 -15.20
CA LYS A 211 14.05 -30.41 -14.23
C LYS A 211 13.08 -29.74 -13.29
N PRO A 212 11.79 -30.08 -13.31
CA PRO A 212 10.87 -29.61 -12.29
C PRO A 212 11.45 -29.94 -10.93
N GLY A 213 11.58 -28.91 -10.09
CA GLY A 213 12.06 -29.07 -8.72
C GLY A 213 11.15 -30.06 -7.98
N SER A 214 11.71 -30.85 -7.07
CA SER A 214 10.88 -31.55 -6.11
C SER A 214 10.15 -30.51 -5.27
N PRO A 215 8.87 -30.73 -4.90
CA PRO A 215 8.16 -29.85 -4.00
C PRO A 215 9.02 -29.57 -2.78
N PHE A 216 9.18 -28.29 -2.45
CA PHE A 216 9.94 -27.88 -1.28
C PHE A 216 9.16 -28.29 -0.02
N ASP A 217 9.82 -28.98 0.90
CA ASP A 217 9.22 -29.31 2.19
C ASP A 217 9.25 -28.07 3.10
N PRO A 218 8.11 -27.40 3.34
CA PRO A 218 8.07 -26.19 4.16
C PRO A 218 8.50 -26.43 5.62
N THR A 219 8.52 -27.67 6.09
CA THR A 219 8.99 -27.99 7.44
C THR A 219 10.49 -27.75 7.60
N ARG A 220 11.25 -27.64 6.50
CA ARG A 220 12.67 -27.29 6.51
C ARG A 220 12.94 -25.81 6.79
N LEU A 221 11.92 -24.93 6.73
CA LEU A 221 12.01 -23.51 7.10
C LEU A 221 11.85 -23.27 8.60
N ILE A 222 11.33 -24.26 9.31
CA ILE A 222 11.21 -24.24 10.76
C ILE A 222 12.43 -24.99 11.30
N GLY A 223 13.55 -24.27 11.42
CA GLY A 223 14.73 -24.82 12.12
C GLY A 223 14.41 -25.15 13.58
N PRO A 224 15.21 -26.02 14.22
CA PRO A 224 15.01 -26.39 15.61
C PRO A 224 15.18 -25.20 16.54
#